data_b711a9bd71f5d61fe35b90904d629228
#
_entry.id   b711a9bd71f5d61fe35b90904d629228
#
_cell.length_a   1.000
_cell.length_b   1.000
_cell.length_c   1.000
_cell.angle_alpha   90.00
_cell.angle_beta   90.00
_cell.angle_gamma   90.00
#
_symmetry.space_group_name_H-M   'P 1'
#
loop_
_entity.id
_entity.type
_entity.pdbx_description
1 polymer ?
#
loop_
_entity_poly.entity_id
_entity_poly.type
_entity_poly.pdbx_seq_one_letter_code
_entity_poly.pdbx_strand_id
1 'polypeptide(L)'
;MNPPISVFFLTSEVLPVVKTGGLADVSAALPAALSELADEEIDIRVGTVAFRGVESLPGFSLTKTFVARTPAGALTIRIFEGRLGKGNVPVYAVDPEGLFDRHGLYGEDGGEYSDNLERFSLWNHALLHLPAVVGYSPDIIHANDWQTALSIPLFPHVIRPKIQTKPHRSVISIHNMAFQGVYPLSQWHWTGLPPAYNSFDGLEFHGRLSLLKGGIQFADLVTTVSPGYREEVLSEPGGCGLSGALSHRQDRFVGLLNGIDDREWDPASDPFLAVHFSGSNPDPKDLLKERMRKEWGFSQGRRRPLFGVVSRMAHQKGLDLLAETLLSMGEKGDLGGEWVVLGSGDLHLEGLWRTLQALFPDQIHLRIGFDEPLAHRIIGAADFLVVPSVYEPCGLTQMYGMRYGTLPVVNPTGGLRDTVADGKTGIWMEELSENGIKNAIFKARTLYLEGHEIKEMRIRAMAVDSSWKNRAREYIRVYRRLMETPPWHNPLE
;
A
#
# COMPACT_ATOMS: atom_id res chain seq x y z
N MET A 1 29.25 -3.47 19.77
CA MET A 1 28.04 -3.41 18.92
C MET A 1 27.28 -2.16 19.33
N ASN A 2 26.79 -1.38 18.38
CA ASN A 2 25.89 -0.28 18.70
C ASN A 2 24.57 -0.88 19.23
N PRO A 3 23.89 -0.21 20.18
CA PRO A 3 22.59 -0.68 20.64
C PRO A 3 21.58 -0.69 19.47
N PRO A 4 20.59 -1.60 19.48
CA PRO A 4 19.58 -1.66 18.45
C PRO A 4 18.80 -0.33 18.39
N ILE A 5 18.41 0.09 17.18
CA ILE A 5 17.53 1.25 16.98
C ILE A 5 16.11 0.81 17.31
N SER A 6 15.47 1.51 18.24
CA SER A 6 14.11 1.22 18.67
C SER A 6 13.11 2.02 17.81
N VAL A 7 12.21 1.33 17.10
CA VAL A 7 11.25 1.95 16.18
C VAL A 7 9.82 1.69 16.64
N PHE A 8 9.06 2.76 16.86
CA PHE A 8 7.62 2.68 17.09
C PHE A 8 6.88 2.99 15.78
N PHE A 9 6.40 1.93 15.13
CA PHE A 9 5.74 1.97 13.84
C PHE A 9 4.24 2.15 14.04
N LEU A 10 3.70 3.28 13.62
CA LEU A 10 2.29 3.65 13.78
C LEU A 10 1.54 3.48 12.47
N THR A 11 0.42 2.80 12.50
CA THR A 11 -0.40 2.53 11.32
C THR A 11 -1.86 2.35 11.69
N SER A 12 -2.78 2.79 10.82
CA SER A 12 -4.21 2.54 10.99
C SER A 12 -4.64 1.14 10.54
N GLU A 13 -3.83 0.51 9.68
CA GLU A 13 -4.14 -0.81 9.11
C GLU A 13 -2.95 -1.75 9.28
N VAL A 14 -3.21 -2.96 9.74
CA VAL A 14 -2.23 -4.05 9.78
C VAL A 14 -2.96 -5.40 9.80
N LEU A 15 -2.52 -6.34 8.97
CA LEU A 15 -3.00 -7.73 9.08
C LEU A 15 -2.47 -8.39 10.39
N PRO A 16 -3.29 -9.21 11.08
CA PRO A 16 -4.67 -9.61 10.73
C PRO A 16 -5.75 -8.69 11.35
N VAL A 17 -5.40 -7.53 11.94
CA VAL A 17 -6.34 -6.69 12.70
C VAL A 17 -7.38 -6.04 11.79
N VAL A 18 -6.93 -5.35 10.75
CA VAL A 18 -7.82 -4.70 9.77
C VAL A 18 -7.09 -4.45 8.45
N LYS A 19 -7.81 -4.61 7.33
CA LYS A 19 -7.32 -4.33 5.98
C LYS A 19 -8.40 -3.66 5.16
N THR A 20 -8.07 -2.50 4.56
CA THR A 20 -8.88 -1.84 3.53
C THR A 20 -8.10 -1.66 2.23
N GLY A 21 -6.77 -1.67 2.31
CA GLY A 21 -5.88 -1.45 1.18
C GLY A 21 -4.48 -2.04 1.39
N GLY A 22 -3.55 -1.65 0.53
CA GLY A 22 -2.15 -2.13 0.56
C GLY A 22 -1.37 -1.70 1.79
N LEU A 23 -1.84 -0.68 2.54
CA LEU A 23 -1.20 -0.27 3.79
C LEU A 23 -1.15 -1.40 4.81
N ALA A 24 -2.21 -2.22 4.90
CA ALA A 24 -2.25 -3.37 5.82
C ALA A 24 -1.16 -4.41 5.52
N ASP A 25 -0.93 -4.70 4.23
CA ASP A 25 0.10 -5.64 3.78
C ASP A 25 1.49 -5.12 4.11
N VAL A 26 1.77 -3.85 3.79
CA VAL A 26 3.04 -3.18 4.10
C VAL A 26 3.29 -3.16 5.62
N SER A 27 2.27 -2.78 6.40
CA SER A 27 2.38 -2.64 7.86
C SER A 27 2.55 -3.98 8.58
N ALA A 28 2.15 -5.09 7.98
CA ALA A 28 2.45 -6.42 8.48
C ALA A 28 3.83 -6.91 8.05
N ALA A 29 4.18 -6.71 6.77
CA ALA A 29 5.36 -7.33 6.19
C ALA A 29 6.66 -6.56 6.46
N LEU A 30 6.66 -5.22 6.41
CA LEU A 30 7.87 -4.43 6.67
C LEU A 30 8.39 -4.58 8.10
N PRO A 31 7.58 -4.45 9.18
CA PRO A 31 8.06 -4.68 10.54
C PRO A 31 8.56 -6.11 10.75
N ALA A 32 7.87 -7.11 10.18
CA ALA A 32 8.32 -8.50 10.26
C ALA A 32 9.68 -8.70 9.59
N ALA A 33 9.88 -8.16 8.39
CA ALA A 33 11.14 -8.24 7.66
C ALA A 33 12.28 -7.48 8.35
N LEU A 34 12.00 -6.31 8.93
CA LEU A 34 12.97 -5.55 9.73
C LEU A 34 13.43 -6.36 10.94
N SER A 35 12.51 -7.01 11.64
CA SER A 35 12.84 -7.85 12.81
C SER A 35 13.60 -9.12 12.41
N GLU A 36 13.30 -9.73 11.27
CA GLU A 36 13.98 -10.95 10.79
C GLU A 36 15.42 -10.70 10.31
N LEU A 37 15.70 -9.49 9.80
CA LEU A 37 17.04 -9.12 9.30
C LEU A 37 17.95 -8.57 10.38
N ALA A 38 17.37 -8.21 11.48
CA ALA A 38 18.07 -7.52 12.52
C ALA A 38 18.82 -8.56 13.38
N ASP A 39 19.98 -9.02 12.98
CA ASP A 39 20.96 -9.57 13.91
C ASP A 39 21.19 -8.55 15.06
N GLU A 40 20.13 -8.30 15.88
CA GLU A 40 20.03 -7.36 17.01
C GLU A 40 20.06 -5.86 16.67
N GLU A 41 19.81 -5.44 15.39
CA GLU A 41 19.97 -4.02 15.00
C GLU A 41 18.70 -3.16 15.15
N ILE A 42 17.51 -3.74 15.11
CA ILE A 42 16.22 -3.01 15.19
C ILE A 42 15.27 -3.68 16.19
N ASP A 43 14.85 -2.94 17.21
CA ASP A 43 13.67 -3.30 18.05
C ASP A 43 12.46 -2.54 17.50
N ILE A 44 11.60 -3.22 16.74
CA ILE A 44 10.41 -2.61 16.16
C ILE A 44 9.15 -3.09 16.85
N ARG A 45 8.24 -2.14 17.17
CA ARG A 45 6.92 -2.42 17.73
C ARG A 45 5.87 -1.66 16.96
N VAL A 46 4.71 -2.27 16.75
CA VAL A 46 3.62 -1.71 15.94
C VAL A 46 2.50 -1.23 16.86
N GLY A 47 2.05 0.01 16.63
CA GLY A 47 0.84 0.59 17.23
C GLY A 47 -0.24 0.72 16.17
N THR A 48 -1.43 0.15 16.40
CA THR A 48 -2.53 0.17 15.45
C THR A 48 -3.88 0.42 16.14
N VAL A 49 -4.96 0.59 15.36
CA VAL A 49 -6.33 0.67 15.90
C VAL A 49 -6.77 -0.69 16.44
N ALA A 50 -7.51 -0.71 17.54
CA ALA A 50 -8.28 -1.87 17.92
C ALA A 50 -9.60 -1.86 17.15
N PHE A 51 -9.57 -2.44 15.94
CA PHE A 51 -10.75 -2.54 15.10
C PHE A 51 -11.71 -3.62 15.62
N ARG A 52 -12.98 -3.51 15.26
CA ARG A 52 -14.04 -4.43 15.65
C ARG A 52 -13.62 -5.89 15.56
N GLY A 53 -13.82 -6.65 16.63
CA GLY A 53 -13.50 -8.08 16.69
C GLY A 53 -12.05 -8.42 17.03
N VAL A 54 -11.19 -7.43 17.32
CA VAL A 54 -9.78 -7.66 17.70
C VAL A 54 -9.64 -8.60 18.89
N GLU A 55 -10.59 -8.56 19.84
CA GLU A 55 -10.62 -9.43 21.02
C GLU A 55 -10.85 -10.91 20.68
N SER A 56 -11.36 -11.20 19.49
CA SER A 56 -11.60 -12.55 19.00
C SER A 56 -10.52 -13.04 18.03
N LEU A 57 -9.54 -12.19 17.68
CA LEU A 57 -8.45 -12.58 16.80
C LEU A 57 -7.50 -13.56 17.51
N PRO A 58 -7.13 -14.68 16.89
CA PRO A 58 -6.15 -15.60 17.42
C PRO A 58 -4.83 -14.90 17.75
N GLY A 59 -4.33 -15.09 18.97
CA GLY A 59 -3.07 -14.51 19.41
C GLY A 59 -3.16 -13.06 19.89
N PHE A 60 -4.35 -12.44 19.89
CA PHE A 60 -4.58 -11.13 20.52
C PHE A 60 -5.30 -11.29 21.85
N SER A 61 -4.90 -10.49 22.85
CA SER A 61 -5.56 -10.47 24.15
C SER A 61 -5.46 -9.10 24.80
N LEU A 62 -6.48 -8.73 25.60
CA LEU A 62 -6.45 -7.53 26.43
C LEU A 62 -5.34 -7.67 27.50
N THR A 63 -4.32 -6.86 27.42
CA THR A 63 -3.17 -6.94 28.34
C THR A 63 -3.10 -5.78 29.30
N LYS A 64 -3.56 -4.60 28.91
CA LYS A 64 -3.50 -3.39 29.72
C LYS A 64 -4.70 -2.49 29.52
N THR A 65 -5.02 -1.74 30.57
CA THR A 65 -5.98 -0.63 30.54
C THR A 65 -5.37 0.54 31.29
N PHE A 66 -5.48 1.74 30.75
CA PHE A 66 -5.00 2.96 31.38
C PHE A 66 -5.89 4.16 31.01
N VAL A 67 -5.71 5.29 31.69
CA VAL A 67 -6.40 6.52 31.39
C VAL A 67 -5.45 7.51 30.74
N ALA A 68 -5.80 7.98 29.53
CA ALA A 68 -5.09 9.03 28.81
C ALA A 68 -5.83 10.37 28.92
N ARG A 69 -5.08 11.46 29.02
CA ARG A 69 -5.63 12.81 28.83
C ARG A 69 -5.65 13.14 27.35
N THR A 70 -6.80 13.53 26.84
CA THR A 70 -7.04 13.86 25.44
C THR A 70 -7.83 15.16 25.33
N PRO A 71 -8.03 15.74 24.14
CA PRO A 71 -8.93 16.87 23.94
C PRO A 71 -10.38 16.63 24.40
N ALA A 72 -10.85 15.38 24.39
CA ALA A 72 -12.16 14.98 24.93
C ALA A 72 -12.17 14.87 26.47
N GLY A 73 -11.03 15.07 27.14
CA GLY A 73 -10.87 14.82 28.57
C GLY A 73 -10.11 13.53 28.87
N ALA A 74 -10.45 12.90 29.98
CA ALA A 74 -9.84 11.64 30.39
C ALA A 74 -10.57 10.46 29.74
N LEU A 75 -9.89 9.72 28.87
CA LEU A 75 -10.43 8.53 28.18
C LEU A 75 -9.79 7.24 28.74
N THR A 76 -10.59 6.20 28.84
CA THR A 76 -10.12 4.85 29.14
C THR A 76 -9.59 4.19 27.87
N ILE A 77 -8.34 3.78 27.89
CA ILE A 77 -7.66 3.16 26.77
C ILE A 77 -7.43 1.69 27.08
N ARG A 78 -7.93 0.81 26.21
CA ARG A 78 -7.67 -0.64 26.28
C ARG A 78 -6.59 -1.02 25.25
N ILE A 79 -5.70 -1.93 25.63
CA ILE A 79 -4.62 -2.41 24.76
C ILE A 79 -4.78 -3.90 24.56
N PHE A 80 -4.97 -4.31 23.33
CA PHE A 80 -4.91 -5.70 22.91
C PHE A 80 -3.54 -5.96 22.29
N GLU A 81 -2.79 -6.89 22.88
CA GLU A 81 -1.45 -7.24 22.40
C GLU A 81 -1.49 -8.53 21.58
N GLY A 82 -0.82 -8.50 20.43
CA GLY A 82 -0.59 -9.62 19.55
C GLY A 82 0.82 -9.63 18.98
N ARG A 83 1.09 -10.51 18.03
CA ARG A 83 2.42 -10.69 17.42
C ARG A 83 2.33 -10.84 15.91
N LEU A 84 3.34 -10.33 15.17
CA LEU A 84 3.46 -10.47 13.73
C LEU A 84 4.69 -11.27 13.31
N GLY A 85 4.51 -12.06 12.25
CA GLY A 85 5.58 -12.74 11.55
C GLY A 85 6.42 -13.71 12.41
N LYS A 86 7.42 -14.31 11.81
CA LYS A 86 8.38 -15.19 12.49
C LYS A 86 9.29 -14.42 13.45
N GLY A 87 9.52 -13.12 13.19
CA GLY A 87 10.26 -12.21 14.06
C GLY A 87 9.51 -11.86 15.34
N ASN A 88 8.29 -12.34 15.51
CA ASN A 88 7.49 -12.19 16.73
C ASN A 88 7.32 -10.71 17.15
N VAL A 89 7.14 -9.81 16.18
CA VAL A 89 7.03 -8.36 16.38
C VAL A 89 5.82 -8.03 17.26
N PRO A 90 5.98 -7.30 18.38
CA PRO A 90 4.85 -6.88 19.20
C PRO A 90 3.92 -5.93 18.45
N VAL A 91 2.61 -6.23 18.48
CA VAL A 91 1.54 -5.38 17.95
C VAL A 91 0.62 -4.99 19.09
N TYR A 92 0.38 -3.71 19.21
CA TYR A 92 -0.53 -3.13 20.17
C TYR A 92 -1.72 -2.51 19.45
N ALA A 93 -2.86 -3.18 19.50
CA ALA A 93 -4.12 -2.62 19.03
C ALA A 93 -4.72 -1.76 20.15
N VAL A 94 -4.85 -0.46 19.89
CA VAL A 94 -5.21 0.57 20.88
C VAL A 94 -6.65 1.00 20.68
N ASP A 95 -7.47 0.84 21.72
CA ASP A 95 -8.89 1.15 21.74
C ASP A 95 -9.21 2.30 22.71
N PRO A 96 -9.44 3.50 22.22
CA PRO A 96 -10.01 4.58 23.02
C PRO A 96 -11.54 4.42 23.10
N GLU A 97 -12.02 3.77 24.15
CA GLU A 97 -13.45 3.64 24.49
C GLU A 97 -14.38 3.13 23.35
N GLY A 98 -13.87 2.22 22.48
CA GLY A 98 -14.69 1.64 21.42
C GLY A 98 -14.88 2.52 20.18
N LEU A 99 -14.06 3.58 19.98
CA LEU A 99 -14.19 4.49 18.83
C LEU A 99 -14.10 3.80 17.47
N PHE A 100 -13.47 2.61 17.41
CA PHE A 100 -13.29 1.80 16.19
C PHE A 100 -14.14 0.54 16.15
N ASP A 101 -15.12 0.38 17.04
CA ASP A 101 -16.12 -0.69 16.97
C ASP A 101 -17.24 -0.31 15.99
N ARG A 102 -16.90 -0.31 14.70
CA ARG A 102 -17.78 0.07 13.57
C ARG A 102 -17.64 -0.91 12.42
N HIS A 103 -18.57 -0.90 11.46
CA HIS A 103 -18.52 -1.78 10.28
C HIS A 103 -17.32 -1.48 9.38
N GLY A 104 -17.05 -0.22 9.10
CA GLY A 104 -15.91 0.22 8.31
C GLY A 104 -14.88 0.98 9.15
N LEU A 105 -13.61 0.93 8.75
CA LEU A 105 -12.55 1.65 9.45
C LEU A 105 -12.67 3.17 9.24
N TYR A 106 -12.90 3.62 8.02
CA TYR A 106 -12.94 5.03 7.64
C TYR A 106 -14.34 5.55 7.34
N GLY A 107 -15.27 4.68 7.04
CA GLY A 107 -16.62 5.04 6.61
C GLY A 107 -17.46 3.83 6.31
N GLU A 108 -18.69 4.07 5.87
CA GLU A 108 -19.70 3.07 5.54
C GLU A 108 -20.52 3.54 4.33
N ASP A 109 -21.05 2.61 3.53
CA ASP A 109 -21.87 2.89 2.35
C ASP A 109 -21.25 3.89 1.34
N GLY A 110 -19.92 3.86 1.19
CA GLY A 110 -19.17 4.71 0.26
C GLY A 110 -18.89 6.13 0.78
N GLY A 111 -19.31 6.48 2.00
CA GLY A 111 -19.05 7.77 2.66
C GLY A 111 -18.07 7.65 3.83
N GLU A 112 -17.30 8.72 4.07
CA GLU A 112 -16.47 8.83 5.27
C GLU A 112 -17.31 9.16 6.51
N TYR A 113 -16.90 8.67 7.69
CA TYR A 113 -17.52 9.09 8.94
C TYR A 113 -17.19 10.57 9.23
N SER A 114 -18.20 11.33 9.61
CA SER A 114 -18.07 12.78 9.90
C SER A 114 -17.18 13.10 11.10
N ASP A 115 -16.98 12.13 12.00
CA ASP A 115 -16.16 12.23 13.20
C ASP A 115 -14.75 11.63 13.04
N ASN A 116 -14.29 11.42 11.81
CA ASN A 116 -12.96 10.84 11.56
C ASN A 116 -11.83 11.68 12.19
N LEU A 117 -11.90 13.02 12.13
CA LEU A 117 -10.88 13.86 12.77
C LEU A 117 -10.84 13.61 14.28
N GLU A 118 -11.99 13.59 14.93
CA GLU A 118 -12.10 13.33 16.37
C GLU A 118 -11.51 11.95 16.72
N ARG A 119 -12.00 10.90 16.08
CA ARG A 119 -11.58 9.51 16.34
C ARG A 119 -10.08 9.30 16.18
N PHE A 120 -9.53 9.72 15.04
CA PHE A 120 -8.10 9.54 14.77
C PHE A 120 -7.24 10.48 15.61
N SER A 121 -7.70 11.69 15.96
CA SER A 121 -6.98 12.57 16.89
C SER A 121 -6.89 11.96 18.28
N LEU A 122 -8.01 11.52 18.85
CA LEU A 122 -8.03 10.87 20.16
C LEU A 122 -7.20 9.60 20.21
N TRP A 123 -7.22 8.84 19.13
CA TRP A 123 -6.39 7.65 18.99
C TRP A 123 -4.89 7.98 18.91
N ASN A 124 -4.48 9.03 18.18
CA ASN A 124 -3.08 9.50 18.16
C ASN A 124 -2.61 9.91 19.57
N HIS A 125 -3.46 10.60 20.34
CA HIS A 125 -3.16 10.91 21.74
C HIS A 125 -2.94 9.61 22.54
N ALA A 126 -3.80 8.61 22.41
CA ALA A 126 -3.68 7.32 23.07
C ALA A 126 -2.40 6.57 22.67
N LEU A 127 -2.08 6.53 21.37
CA LEU A 127 -0.86 5.91 20.85
C LEU A 127 0.41 6.49 21.46
N LEU A 128 0.49 7.81 21.63
CA LEU A 128 1.66 8.47 22.18
C LEU A 128 1.87 8.18 23.68
N HIS A 129 0.86 7.73 24.41
CA HIS A 129 1.01 7.25 25.77
C HIS A 129 1.50 5.80 25.85
N LEU A 130 1.30 5.00 24.79
CA LEU A 130 1.57 3.56 24.78
C LEU A 130 3.02 3.20 25.14
N PRO A 131 4.07 3.86 24.58
CA PRO A 131 5.45 3.52 24.90
C PRO A 131 5.73 3.48 26.41
N ALA A 132 5.28 4.50 27.15
CA ALA A 132 5.43 4.57 28.61
C ALA A 132 4.70 3.43 29.34
N VAL A 133 3.51 3.06 28.83
CA VAL A 133 2.65 2.03 29.43
C VAL A 133 3.25 0.63 29.26
N VAL A 134 3.93 0.38 28.14
CA VAL A 134 4.55 -0.92 27.83
C VAL A 134 6.05 -0.98 28.16
N GLY A 135 6.61 0.07 28.78
CA GLY A 135 8.02 0.14 29.13
C GLY A 135 8.96 0.18 27.92
N TYR A 136 8.57 0.91 26.87
CA TYR A 136 9.31 1.06 25.62
C TYR A 136 9.79 2.50 25.41
N SER A 137 11.00 2.68 24.94
CA SER A 137 11.58 4.01 24.64
C SER A 137 12.06 4.02 23.19
N PRO A 138 11.21 4.42 22.22
CA PRO A 138 11.60 4.42 20.81
C PRO A 138 12.63 5.51 20.52
N ASP A 139 13.60 5.20 19.66
CA ASP A 139 14.51 6.17 19.06
C ASP A 139 13.83 6.86 17.85
N ILE A 140 12.94 6.13 17.16
CA ILE A 140 12.21 6.62 15.98
C ILE A 140 10.72 6.37 16.16
N ILE A 141 9.91 7.41 15.90
CA ILE A 141 8.47 7.28 15.65
C ILE A 141 8.25 7.30 14.14
N HIS A 142 7.72 6.20 13.60
CA HIS A 142 7.44 6.06 12.18
C HIS A 142 5.93 6.03 11.93
N ALA A 143 5.36 7.16 11.54
CA ALA A 143 3.96 7.32 11.19
C ALA A 143 3.69 6.96 9.73
N ASN A 144 2.52 6.39 9.45
CA ASN A 144 2.08 5.99 8.11
C ASN A 144 0.76 6.66 7.75
N ASP A 145 0.76 7.41 6.66
CA ASP A 145 -0.37 8.17 6.12
C ASP A 145 -1.00 9.18 7.11
N TRP A 146 -2.07 9.85 6.67
CA TRP A 146 -2.72 10.92 7.42
C TRP A 146 -3.25 10.49 8.79
N GLN A 147 -3.64 9.23 8.92
CA GLN A 147 -4.25 8.71 10.15
C GLN A 147 -3.32 8.76 11.35
N THR A 148 -2.03 8.63 11.11
CA THR A 148 -1.00 8.66 12.17
C THR A 148 -0.13 9.92 12.13
N ALA A 149 -0.29 10.75 11.10
CA ALA A 149 0.53 11.95 10.88
C ALA A 149 0.48 12.95 12.04
N LEU A 150 -0.69 13.06 12.71
CA LEU A 150 -0.85 13.95 13.87
C LEU A 150 0.06 13.56 15.04
N SER A 151 0.49 12.29 15.17
CA SER A 151 1.42 11.85 16.21
C SER A 151 2.72 12.65 16.19
N ILE A 152 3.17 13.12 15.03
CA ILE A 152 4.44 13.81 14.87
C ILE A 152 4.42 15.20 15.54
N PRO A 153 3.55 16.14 15.15
CA PRO A 153 3.48 17.45 15.84
C PRO A 153 2.98 17.34 17.28
N LEU A 154 2.21 16.30 17.65
CA LEU A 154 1.75 16.07 19.03
C LEU A 154 2.84 15.56 19.95
N PHE A 155 3.83 14.86 19.43
CA PHE A 155 4.86 14.17 20.23
C PHE A 155 5.52 15.07 21.28
N PRO A 156 5.97 16.30 20.97
CA PRO A 156 6.57 17.20 21.95
C PRO A 156 5.62 17.60 23.09
N HIS A 157 4.32 17.62 22.86
CA HIS A 157 3.31 18.08 23.81
C HIS A 157 2.83 16.95 24.75
N VAL A 158 2.84 15.71 24.28
CA VAL A 158 2.33 14.55 25.03
C VAL A 158 3.44 13.84 25.80
N ILE A 159 4.58 13.59 25.19
CA ILE A 159 5.63 12.73 25.74
C ILE A 159 6.76 13.49 26.41
N ARG A 160 7.26 14.59 25.85
CA ARG A 160 8.40 15.34 26.41
C ARG A 160 8.30 15.71 27.87
N PRO A 161 7.12 16.04 28.42
CA PRO A 161 7.03 16.33 29.85
C PRO A 161 7.24 15.14 30.78
N LYS A 162 7.21 13.90 30.26
CA LYS A 162 7.16 12.67 31.08
C LYS A 162 8.29 11.71 30.88
N ILE A 163 8.99 11.75 29.75
CA ILE A 163 10.05 10.80 29.40
C ILE A 163 11.29 11.59 28.98
N GLN A 164 12.13 11.95 29.92
CA GLN A 164 13.47 12.45 29.65
C GLN A 164 14.39 11.30 29.21
N THR A 165 14.34 10.89 27.94
CA THR A 165 15.31 9.92 27.45
C THR A 165 15.52 10.12 25.96
N LYS A 166 16.72 10.35 25.54
CA LYS A 166 17.24 10.37 24.16
C LYS A 166 16.56 11.35 23.15
N PRO A 167 17.31 11.93 22.23
CA PRO A 167 16.74 12.64 21.11
C PRO A 167 16.01 11.65 20.19
N HIS A 168 14.70 11.81 20.08
CA HIS A 168 13.88 11.04 19.15
C HIS A 168 13.94 11.61 17.75
N ARG A 169 13.70 10.76 16.76
CA ARG A 169 13.49 11.11 15.36
C ARG A 169 12.09 10.72 14.94
N SER A 170 11.58 11.38 13.93
CA SER A 170 10.27 11.09 13.37
C SER A 170 10.33 10.88 11.86
N VAL A 171 9.56 9.90 11.39
CA VAL A 171 9.39 9.57 9.98
C VAL A 171 7.91 9.61 9.66
N ILE A 172 7.53 10.20 8.53
CA ILE A 172 6.21 10.06 7.92
C ILE A 172 6.35 9.34 6.59
N SER A 173 5.70 8.18 6.45
CA SER A 173 5.56 7.48 5.17
C SER A 173 4.22 7.83 4.53
N ILE A 174 4.28 8.26 3.27
CA ILE A 174 3.12 8.61 2.45
C ILE A 174 2.88 7.47 1.46
N HIS A 175 1.80 6.73 1.66
CA HIS A 175 1.42 5.64 0.77
C HIS A 175 0.54 6.12 -0.39
N ASN A 176 -0.28 7.17 -0.17
CA ASN A 176 -1.08 7.77 -1.22
C ASN A 176 -1.42 9.24 -0.91
N MET A 177 -0.91 10.18 -1.71
CA MET A 177 -1.13 11.62 -1.56
C MET A 177 -2.59 12.05 -1.74
N ALA A 178 -3.43 11.24 -2.36
CA ALA A 178 -4.85 11.55 -2.53
C ALA A 178 -5.62 11.57 -1.20
N PHE A 179 -5.07 10.93 -0.15
CA PHE A 179 -5.68 10.86 1.18
C PHE A 179 -4.86 11.70 2.16
N GLN A 180 -5.39 12.85 2.58
CA GLN A 180 -4.65 13.85 3.35
C GLN A 180 -5.23 14.13 4.75
N GLY A 181 -6.41 13.58 5.07
CA GLY A 181 -7.10 13.89 6.31
C GLY A 181 -7.39 15.39 6.41
N VAL A 182 -8.23 15.91 5.47
CA VAL A 182 -8.55 17.34 5.35
C VAL A 182 -9.90 17.63 5.99
N TYR A 183 -9.90 18.47 7.02
CA TYR A 183 -11.09 18.75 7.85
C TYR A 183 -11.33 20.26 8.03
N PRO A 184 -12.57 20.68 8.37
CA PRO A 184 -12.87 22.09 8.68
C PRO A 184 -12.06 22.61 9.89
N LEU A 185 -11.58 23.87 9.81
CA LEU A 185 -10.87 24.51 10.92
C LEU A 185 -11.70 24.65 12.21
N SER A 186 -13.04 24.65 12.12
CA SER A 186 -13.91 24.61 13.30
C SER A 186 -13.72 23.39 14.19
N GLN A 187 -13.14 22.31 13.64
CA GLN A 187 -12.83 21.08 14.36
C GLN A 187 -11.40 21.06 14.94
N TRP A 188 -10.63 22.16 14.83
CA TRP A 188 -9.24 22.26 15.27
C TRP A 188 -8.99 21.74 16.68
N HIS A 189 -9.93 22.00 17.60
CA HIS A 189 -9.82 21.62 19.00
C HIS A 189 -9.57 20.12 19.21
N TRP A 190 -10.01 19.26 18.29
CA TRP A 190 -9.75 17.82 18.35
C TRP A 190 -8.27 17.45 18.19
N THR A 191 -7.49 18.30 17.51
CA THR A 191 -6.04 18.00 17.34
C THR A 191 -5.29 18.05 18.67
N GLY A 192 -5.75 18.84 19.64
CA GLY A 192 -5.02 19.07 20.89
C GLY A 192 -3.74 19.91 20.75
N LEU A 193 -3.47 20.41 19.54
CA LEU A 193 -2.29 21.26 19.27
C LEU A 193 -2.53 22.71 19.67
N PRO A 194 -1.47 23.44 20.08
CA PRO A 194 -1.51 24.88 20.27
C PRO A 194 -1.98 25.63 19.02
N PRO A 195 -2.65 26.80 19.14
CA PRO A 195 -3.13 27.58 17.99
C PRO A 195 -2.05 27.97 16.97
N ALA A 196 -0.78 28.11 17.38
CA ALA A 196 0.32 28.42 16.49
C ALA A 196 0.52 27.40 15.35
N TYR A 197 0.11 26.14 15.59
CA TYR A 197 0.15 25.09 14.55
C TYR A 197 -0.91 25.26 13.47
N ASN A 198 -1.94 26.10 13.68
CA ASN A 198 -2.90 26.50 12.66
C ASN A 198 -2.35 27.66 11.83
N SER A 199 -1.33 27.40 11.06
CA SER A 199 -0.63 28.38 10.23
C SER A 199 -0.20 27.75 8.91
N PHE A 200 0.27 28.59 7.97
CA PHE A 200 0.80 28.13 6.68
C PHE A 200 1.96 27.14 6.86
N ASP A 201 2.83 27.34 7.83
CA ASP A 201 3.94 26.44 8.15
C ASP A 201 3.53 25.26 9.04
N GLY A 202 2.26 25.21 9.45
CA GLY A 202 1.67 24.14 10.25
C GLY A 202 0.71 23.25 9.47
N LEU A 203 -0.50 23.04 10.04
CA LEU A 203 -1.52 22.17 9.49
C LEU A 203 -2.55 22.89 8.61
N GLU A 204 -2.55 24.24 8.56
CA GLU A 204 -3.49 24.99 7.71
C GLU A 204 -3.33 24.60 6.24
N PHE A 205 -4.45 24.37 5.55
CA PHE A 205 -4.47 23.93 4.16
C PHE A 205 -5.73 24.48 3.45
N HIS A 206 -5.55 25.57 2.68
CA HIS A 206 -6.63 26.23 1.92
C HIS A 206 -7.89 26.55 2.75
N GLY A 207 -7.73 27.15 3.93
CA GLY A 207 -8.83 27.48 4.85
C GLY A 207 -9.38 26.27 5.62
N ARG A 208 -8.71 25.13 5.55
CA ARG A 208 -8.99 23.88 6.27
C ARG A 208 -7.75 23.45 7.05
N LEU A 209 -7.78 22.31 7.68
CA LEU A 209 -6.59 21.65 8.24
C LEU A 209 -6.33 20.34 7.50
N SER A 210 -5.05 20.01 7.31
CA SER A 210 -4.60 18.71 6.77
C SER A 210 -3.67 18.04 7.77
N LEU A 211 -4.05 16.84 8.21
CA LEU A 211 -3.22 16.06 9.14
C LEU A 211 -1.92 15.61 8.47
N LEU A 212 -2.00 15.18 7.20
CA LEU A 212 -0.82 14.76 6.44
C LEU A 212 0.18 15.91 6.27
N LYS A 213 -0.31 17.15 5.99
CA LYS A 213 0.55 18.35 5.93
C LYS A 213 1.32 18.53 7.24
N GLY A 214 0.62 18.38 8.39
CA GLY A 214 1.27 18.43 9.70
C GLY A 214 2.39 17.40 9.83
N GLY A 215 2.15 16.15 9.42
CA GLY A 215 3.19 15.13 9.37
C GLY A 215 4.39 15.53 8.50
N ILE A 216 4.13 16.04 7.28
CA ILE A 216 5.17 16.49 6.34
C ILE A 216 6.01 17.65 6.92
N GLN A 217 5.37 18.64 7.52
CA GLN A 217 6.06 19.84 8.02
C GLN A 217 6.97 19.54 9.22
N PHE A 218 6.55 18.66 10.12
CA PHE A 218 7.23 18.44 11.40
C PHE A 218 8.08 17.17 11.48
N ALA A 219 7.98 16.22 10.53
CA ALA A 219 8.80 15.02 10.54
C ALA A 219 10.29 15.32 10.29
N ASP A 220 11.19 14.56 10.90
CA ASP A 220 12.62 14.61 10.56
C ASP A 220 12.92 14.06 9.17
N LEU A 221 12.11 13.11 8.71
CA LEU A 221 12.20 12.49 7.38
C LEU A 221 10.81 12.23 6.82
N VAL A 222 10.62 12.56 5.56
CA VAL A 222 9.45 12.17 4.77
C VAL A 222 9.84 11.02 3.86
N THR A 223 9.03 9.98 3.77
CA THR A 223 9.23 8.90 2.81
C THR A 223 7.96 8.68 1.99
N THR A 224 8.12 8.13 0.80
CA THR A 224 7.02 7.58 0.01
C THR A 224 7.43 6.25 -0.61
N VAL A 225 6.51 5.58 -1.29
CA VAL A 225 6.59 4.16 -1.59
C VAL A 225 7.24 3.82 -2.94
N SER A 226 7.82 4.81 -3.62
CA SER A 226 8.72 4.57 -4.76
C SER A 226 9.51 5.85 -5.14
N PRO A 227 10.68 5.72 -5.79
CA PRO A 227 11.40 6.86 -6.34
C PRO A 227 10.60 7.62 -7.39
N GLY A 228 9.94 6.93 -8.32
CA GLY A 228 9.11 7.55 -9.36
C GLY A 228 7.95 8.33 -8.78
N TYR A 229 7.26 7.77 -7.78
CA TYR A 229 6.17 8.49 -7.11
C TYR A 229 6.67 9.69 -6.32
N ARG A 230 7.87 9.60 -5.69
CA ARG A 230 8.53 10.77 -5.09
C ARG A 230 8.66 11.92 -6.09
N GLU A 231 9.12 11.65 -7.30
CA GLU A 231 9.27 12.68 -8.33
C GLU A 231 7.90 13.25 -8.77
N GLU A 232 6.90 12.40 -8.92
CA GLU A 232 5.55 12.81 -9.35
C GLU A 232 4.87 13.74 -8.32
N VAL A 233 5.00 13.47 -7.02
CA VAL A 233 4.35 14.27 -5.98
C VAL A 233 5.03 15.60 -5.68
N LEU A 234 6.23 15.84 -6.21
CA LEU A 234 6.92 17.15 -6.14
C LEU A 234 6.30 18.20 -7.09
N SER A 235 5.39 17.79 -7.96
CA SER A 235 4.66 18.67 -8.87
C SER A 235 3.16 18.35 -8.89
N GLU A 236 2.35 19.31 -9.36
CA GLU A 236 0.92 19.04 -9.58
C GLU A 236 0.70 18.34 -10.93
N PRO A 237 -0.33 17.47 -11.03
CA PRO A 237 -1.36 17.17 -10.02
C PRO A 237 -0.95 16.12 -8.96
N GLY A 238 0.22 15.48 -9.06
CA GLY A 238 0.66 14.39 -8.19
C GLY A 238 0.75 14.78 -6.71
N GLY A 239 1.15 16.02 -6.42
CA GLY A 239 1.26 16.55 -5.06
C GLY A 239 -0.06 16.86 -4.36
N CYS A 240 -1.18 16.84 -5.11
CA CYS A 240 -2.52 17.09 -4.57
C CYS A 240 -2.60 18.35 -3.69
N GLY A 241 -1.93 19.44 -4.10
CA GLY A 241 -1.85 20.71 -3.38
C GLY A 241 -0.77 20.77 -2.30
N LEU A 242 -0.01 19.70 -2.06
CA LEU A 242 1.11 19.64 -1.09
C LEU A 242 2.50 19.59 -1.77
N SER A 243 2.57 19.71 -3.11
CA SER A 243 3.83 19.71 -3.85
C SER A 243 4.83 20.76 -3.34
N GLY A 244 4.36 21.96 -2.97
CA GLY A 244 5.19 23.01 -2.38
C GLY A 244 5.78 22.62 -1.02
N ALA A 245 4.99 22.01 -0.14
CA ALA A 245 5.46 21.52 1.15
C ALA A 245 6.49 20.38 0.98
N LEU A 246 6.27 19.46 0.05
CA LEU A 246 7.20 18.39 -0.26
C LEU A 246 8.49 18.91 -0.90
N SER A 247 8.41 19.88 -1.82
CA SER A 247 9.58 20.50 -2.46
C SER A 247 10.46 21.23 -1.45
N HIS A 248 9.87 21.87 -0.42
CA HIS A 248 10.63 22.47 0.69
C HIS A 248 11.39 21.41 1.52
N ARG A 249 10.95 20.17 1.47
CA ARG A 249 11.51 19.01 2.20
C ARG A 249 12.34 18.07 1.31
N GLN A 250 12.65 18.44 0.07
CA GLN A 250 13.18 17.50 -0.93
C GLN A 250 14.49 16.80 -0.53
N ASP A 251 15.36 17.43 0.27
CA ASP A 251 16.59 16.85 0.83
C ASP A 251 16.34 15.90 2.02
N ARG A 252 15.15 15.92 2.56
CA ARG A 252 14.62 15.02 3.61
C ARG A 252 13.43 14.20 3.11
N PHE A 253 13.29 14.01 1.80
CA PHE A 253 12.22 13.24 1.18
C PHE A 253 12.81 12.11 0.33
N VAL A 254 12.44 10.86 0.64
CA VAL A 254 13.01 9.66 0.03
C VAL A 254 11.89 8.74 -0.49
N GLY A 255 12.03 8.24 -1.72
CA GLY A 255 11.20 7.16 -2.27
C GLY A 255 11.79 5.79 -1.93
N LEU A 256 11.04 4.94 -1.24
CA LEU A 256 11.44 3.58 -0.86
C LEU A 256 10.40 2.59 -1.39
N LEU A 257 10.80 1.68 -2.28
CA LEU A 257 9.89 0.69 -2.84
C LEU A 257 9.37 -0.26 -1.76
N ASN A 258 8.07 -0.59 -1.85
CA ASN A 258 7.52 -1.71 -1.11
C ASN A 258 8.06 -3.03 -1.65
N GLY A 259 8.00 -4.06 -0.81
CA GLY A 259 8.26 -5.43 -1.18
C GLY A 259 6.98 -6.26 -1.31
N ILE A 260 7.16 -7.53 -1.67
CA ILE A 260 6.10 -8.56 -1.59
C ILE A 260 6.52 -9.63 -0.58
N ASP A 261 5.56 -10.31 0.04
CA ASP A 261 5.85 -11.53 0.81
C ASP A 261 6.10 -12.68 -0.18
N ASP A 262 7.38 -12.98 -0.39
CA ASP A 262 7.84 -14.01 -1.32
C ASP A 262 7.66 -15.44 -0.81
N ARG A 263 7.10 -15.61 0.38
CA ARG A 263 6.66 -16.89 0.95
C ARG A 263 5.20 -17.17 0.65
N GLU A 264 4.37 -16.15 0.68
CA GLU A 264 2.96 -16.21 0.32
C GLU A 264 2.82 -16.24 -1.21
N TRP A 265 3.52 -15.32 -1.90
CA TRP A 265 3.52 -15.21 -3.35
C TRP A 265 4.71 -15.98 -3.96
N ASP A 266 4.67 -17.32 -3.85
CA ASP A 266 5.68 -18.20 -4.44
C ASP A 266 5.03 -19.31 -5.30
N PRO A 267 5.19 -19.26 -6.64
CA PRO A 267 4.60 -20.26 -7.53
C PRO A 267 5.11 -21.69 -7.30
N ALA A 268 6.22 -21.85 -6.54
CA ALA A 268 6.75 -23.18 -6.22
C ALA A 268 6.00 -23.85 -5.05
N SER A 269 5.27 -23.07 -4.21
CA SER A 269 4.61 -23.59 -3.01
C SER A 269 3.21 -23.02 -2.77
N ASP A 270 2.70 -22.19 -3.67
CA ASP A 270 1.40 -21.53 -3.57
C ASP A 270 0.23 -22.55 -3.48
N PRO A 271 -0.49 -22.61 -2.35
CA PRO A 271 -1.55 -23.59 -2.14
C PRO A 271 -2.76 -23.42 -3.05
N PHE A 272 -2.92 -22.24 -3.68
CA PHE A 272 -4.03 -21.94 -4.58
C PHE A 272 -3.79 -22.40 -6.02
N LEU A 273 -2.55 -22.77 -6.36
CA LEU A 273 -2.21 -23.27 -7.66
C LEU A 273 -2.35 -24.80 -7.75
N ALA A 274 -3.00 -25.27 -8.80
CA ALA A 274 -3.15 -26.70 -9.07
C ALA A 274 -1.86 -27.36 -9.60
N VAL A 275 -0.89 -26.56 -10.05
CA VAL A 275 0.42 -26.98 -10.55
C VAL A 275 1.45 -25.96 -10.12
N HIS A 276 2.56 -26.43 -9.54
CA HIS A 276 3.66 -25.58 -9.09
C HIS A 276 4.75 -25.46 -10.17
N PHE A 277 5.41 -24.30 -10.19
CA PHE A 277 6.51 -24.02 -11.11
C PHE A 277 7.51 -23.04 -10.49
N SER A 278 8.63 -22.81 -11.14
CA SER A 278 9.68 -21.90 -10.66
C SER A 278 10.40 -21.22 -11.82
N GLY A 279 11.24 -20.22 -11.54
CA GLY A 279 12.07 -19.56 -12.55
C GLY A 279 13.02 -20.50 -13.29
N SER A 280 13.47 -21.60 -12.66
CA SER A 280 14.29 -22.63 -13.29
C SER A 280 13.46 -23.66 -14.10
N ASN A 281 12.16 -23.74 -13.86
CA ASN A 281 11.22 -24.61 -14.59
C ASN A 281 9.87 -23.88 -14.75
N PRO A 282 9.74 -22.94 -15.70
CA PRO A 282 8.54 -22.13 -15.89
C PRO A 282 7.46 -22.83 -16.74
N ASP A 283 7.77 -23.89 -17.47
CA ASP A 283 6.86 -24.53 -18.44
C ASP A 283 5.54 -25.06 -17.83
N PRO A 284 5.48 -25.56 -16.57
CA PRO A 284 4.21 -25.97 -15.97
C PRO A 284 3.17 -24.87 -15.85
N LYS A 285 3.55 -23.58 -15.94
CA LYS A 285 2.63 -22.45 -15.98
C LYS A 285 1.61 -22.56 -17.11
N ASP A 286 2.00 -23.10 -18.26
CA ASP A 286 1.10 -23.26 -19.40
C ASP A 286 -0.04 -24.25 -19.10
N LEU A 287 0.17 -25.22 -18.19
CA LEU A 287 -0.89 -26.11 -17.72
C LEU A 287 -1.94 -25.40 -16.88
N LEU A 288 -1.52 -24.40 -16.06
CA LEU A 288 -2.45 -23.57 -15.29
C LEU A 288 -3.32 -22.75 -16.23
N LYS A 289 -2.74 -22.15 -17.25
CA LYS A 289 -3.47 -21.41 -18.27
C LYS A 289 -4.53 -22.29 -18.95
N GLU A 290 -4.15 -23.46 -19.43
CA GLU A 290 -5.11 -24.38 -20.09
C GLU A 290 -6.21 -24.85 -19.15
N ARG A 291 -5.92 -25.09 -17.87
CA ARG A 291 -6.94 -25.39 -16.86
C ARG A 291 -7.91 -24.22 -16.67
N MET A 292 -7.41 -23.01 -16.52
CA MET A 292 -8.25 -21.82 -16.36
C MET A 292 -9.11 -21.57 -17.60
N ARG A 293 -8.54 -21.70 -18.80
CA ARG A 293 -9.27 -21.56 -20.05
C ARG A 293 -10.43 -22.57 -20.14
N LYS A 294 -10.17 -23.83 -19.74
CA LYS A 294 -11.21 -24.88 -19.72
C LYS A 294 -12.31 -24.60 -18.68
N GLU A 295 -11.91 -24.22 -17.47
CA GLU A 295 -12.83 -23.91 -16.38
C GLU A 295 -13.77 -22.75 -16.73
N TRP A 296 -13.25 -21.75 -17.40
CA TRP A 296 -13.99 -20.55 -17.76
C TRP A 296 -14.62 -20.61 -19.17
N GLY A 297 -14.52 -21.76 -19.84
CA GLY A 297 -15.22 -22.02 -21.10
C GLY A 297 -14.65 -21.29 -22.32
N PHE A 298 -13.39 -20.86 -22.27
CA PHE A 298 -12.74 -20.29 -23.45
C PHE A 298 -12.62 -21.30 -24.59
N SER A 299 -12.73 -20.82 -25.84
CA SER A 299 -12.67 -21.64 -27.03
C SER A 299 -11.35 -22.44 -27.12
N GLN A 300 -11.43 -23.74 -27.25
CA GLN A 300 -10.26 -24.62 -27.35
C GLN A 300 -9.60 -24.53 -28.75
N GLY A 301 -8.29 -24.84 -28.79
CA GLY A 301 -7.56 -24.96 -30.07
C GLY A 301 -7.07 -23.64 -30.69
N ARG A 302 -7.36 -22.48 -30.12
CA ARG A 302 -6.81 -21.20 -30.57
C ARG A 302 -5.65 -20.78 -29.69
N ARG A 303 -4.47 -20.53 -30.30
CA ARG A 303 -3.30 -19.99 -29.60
C ARG A 303 -3.50 -18.47 -29.35
N ARG A 304 -4.02 -18.13 -28.19
CA ARG A 304 -4.28 -16.75 -27.77
C ARG A 304 -3.57 -16.44 -26.44
N PRO A 305 -3.05 -15.21 -26.25
CA PRO A 305 -2.59 -14.79 -24.93
C PRO A 305 -3.77 -14.67 -23.97
N LEU A 306 -3.54 -14.97 -22.69
CA LEU A 306 -4.45 -14.75 -21.59
C LEU A 306 -3.99 -13.49 -20.83
N PHE A 307 -4.82 -12.48 -20.83
CA PHE A 307 -4.63 -11.25 -20.07
C PHE A 307 -5.39 -11.34 -18.75
N GLY A 308 -4.70 -11.04 -17.65
CA GLY A 308 -5.27 -10.92 -16.31
C GLY A 308 -5.42 -9.45 -15.90
N VAL A 309 -6.49 -9.15 -15.18
CA VAL A 309 -6.68 -7.88 -14.46
C VAL A 309 -7.12 -8.23 -13.05
N VAL A 310 -6.32 -7.85 -12.05
CA VAL A 310 -6.63 -8.03 -10.62
C VAL A 310 -6.47 -6.68 -9.93
N SER A 311 -7.57 -5.98 -9.65
CA SER A 311 -7.50 -4.62 -9.15
C SER A 311 -8.82 -4.16 -8.53
N ARG A 312 -8.76 -3.14 -7.66
CA ARG A 312 -9.97 -2.38 -7.29
C ARG A 312 -10.51 -1.68 -8.54
N MET A 313 -11.83 -1.67 -8.70
CA MET A 313 -12.48 -0.91 -9.76
C MET A 313 -12.63 0.55 -9.33
N ALA A 314 -11.61 1.33 -9.63
CA ALA A 314 -11.52 2.75 -9.33
C ALA A 314 -10.87 3.49 -10.51
N HIS A 315 -11.22 4.76 -10.71
CA HIS A 315 -10.66 5.60 -11.78
C HIS A 315 -9.12 5.64 -11.74
N GLN A 316 -8.54 5.68 -10.54
CA GLN A 316 -7.08 5.59 -10.35
C GLN A 316 -6.44 4.42 -11.13
N LYS A 317 -7.16 3.31 -11.28
CA LYS A 317 -6.63 2.08 -11.91
C LYS A 317 -6.80 2.05 -13.43
N GLY A 318 -7.42 3.07 -14.02
CA GLY A 318 -7.57 3.21 -15.48
C GLY A 318 -8.41 2.12 -16.14
N LEU A 319 -9.27 1.45 -15.34
CA LEU A 319 -10.09 0.34 -15.84
C LEU A 319 -11.28 0.81 -16.68
N ASP A 320 -11.68 2.06 -16.59
CA ASP A 320 -12.59 2.76 -17.49
C ASP A 320 -12.01 2.82 -18.91
N LEU A 321 -10.83 3.42 -19.05
CA LEU A 321 -10.16 3.54 -20.34
C LEU A 321 -9.82 2.18 -20.96
N LEU A 322 -9.40 1.20 -20.15
CA LEU A 322 -9.17 -0.16 -20.62
C LEU A 322 -10.45 -0.79 -21.16
N ALA A 323 -11.56 -0.64 -20.44
CA ALA A 323 -12.85 -1.21 -20.86
C ALA A 323 -13.37 -0.56 -22.16
N GLU A 324 -13.28 0.76 -22.28
CA GLU A 324 -13.64 1.50 -23.51
C GLU A 324 -12.74 1.08 -24.69
N THR A 325 -11.44 0.90 -24.44
CA THR A 325 -10.50 0.40 -25.46
C THR A 325 -10.89 -1.00 -25.92
N LEU A 326 -11.20 -1.92 -25.00
CA LEU A 326 -11.63 -3.28 -25.35
C LEU A 326 -12.97 -3.29 -26.10
N LEU A 327 -13.90 -2.40 -25.75
CA LEU A 327 -15.16 -2.26 -26.50
C LEU A 327 -14.89 -1.86 -27.95
N SER A 328 -14.09 -0.81 -28.17
CA SER A 328 -13.69 -0.34 -29.51
C SER A 328 -12.94 -1.41 -30.31
N MET A 329 -12.09 -2.20 -29.66
CA MET A 329 -11.38 -3.33 -30.30
C MET A 329 -12.34 -4.48 -30.64
N GLY A 330 -13.26 -4.80 -29.75
CA GLY A 330 -14.24 -5.87 -29.93
C GLY A 330 -15.24 -5.60 -31.05
N GLU A 331 -15.67 -4.34 -31.23
CA GLU A 331 -16.48 -3.91 -32.38
C GLU A 331 -15.79 -4.16 -33.73
N LYS A 332 -14.45 -4.14 -33.75
CA LYS A 332 -13.61 -4.49 -34.89
C LYS A 332 -13.29 -5.98 -35.00
N GLY A 333 -13.81 -6.79 -34.06
CA GLY A 333 -13.69 -8.24 -34.03
C GLY A 333 -12.38 -8.79 -33.45
N ASP A 334 -11.55 -7.98 -32.78
CA ASP A 334 -10.28 -8.44 -32.24
C ASP A 334 -9.93 -7.80 -30.88
N LEU A 335 -10.10 -8.54 -29.80
CA LEU A 335 -9.74 -8.14 -28.42
C LEU A 335 -8.25 -8.36 -28.09
N GLY A 336 -7.42 -8.75 -29.05
CA GLY A 336 -6.00 -9.06 -28.82
C GLY A 336 -5.73 -10.39 -28.12
N GLY A 337 -6.67 -10.94 -27.37
CA GLY A 337 -6.55 -12.17 -26.61
C GLY A 337 -7.80 -12.55 -25.84
N GLU A 338 -7.62 -13.33 -24.79
CA GLU A 338 -8.65 -13.73 -23.82
C GLU A 338 -8.40 -12.97 -22.51
N TRP A 339 -9.45 -12.63 -21.77
CA TRP A 339 -9.39 -11.75 -20.61
C TRP A 339 -10.06 -12.35 -19.40
N VAL A 340 -9.36 -12.31 -18.27
CA VAL A 340 -9.90 -12.68 -16.96
C VAL A 340 -9.75 -11.49 -16.03
N VAL A 341 -10.87 -11.00 -15.51
CA VAL A 341 -10.93 -9.77 -14.71
C VAL A 341 -11.51 -10.06 -13.34
N LEU A 342 -10.78 -9.70 -12.30
CA LEU A 342 -11.19 -9.79 -10.91
C LEU A 342 -11.08 -8.41 -10.25
N GLY A 343 -12.17 -7.95 -9.67
CA GLY A 343 -12.17 -6.72 -8.89
C GLY A 343 -13.57 -6.27 -8.49
N SER A 344 -13.61 -5.24 -7.66
CA SER A 344 -14.84 -4.57 -7.25
C SER A 344 -14.56 -3.12 -6.86
N GLY A 345 -15.59 -2.29 -6.81
CA GLY A 345 -15.47 -0.90 -6.39
C GLY A 345 -16.55 -0.01 -6.93
N ASP A 346 -16.23 0.88 -7.84
CA ASP A 346 -17.19 1.80 -8.46
C ASP A 346 -18.25 1.04 -9.26
N LEU A 347 -19.51 1.27 -8.94
CA LEU A 347 -20.65 0.56 -9.54
C LEU A 347 -20.79 0.83 -11.06
N HIS A 348 -20.40 2.02 -11.50
CA HIS A 348 -20.42 2.34 -12.94
C HIS A 348 -19.37 1.51 -13.68
N LEU A 349 -18.15 1.40 -13.13
CA LEU A 349 -17.10 0.56 -13.70
C LEU A 349 -17.49 -0.92 -13.68
N GLU A 350 -18.07 -1.41 -12.59
CA GLU A 350 -18.61 -2.79 -12.56
C GLU A 350 -19.64 -3.02 -13.67
N GLY A 351 -20.55 -2.06 -13.87
CA GLY A 351 -21.56 -2.09 -14.96
C GLY A 351 -20.93 -2.16 -16.33
N LEU A 352 -19.91 -1.35 -16.60
CA LEU A 352 -19.18 -1.33 -17.86
C LEU A 352 -18.50 -2.68 -18.16
N TRP A 353 -17.84 -3.28 -17.17
CA TRP A 353 -17.19 -4.58 -17.32
C TRP A 353 -18.19 -5.74 -17.47
N ARG A 354 -19.37 -5.68 -16.80
CA ARG A 354 -20.48 -6.65 -17.04
C ARG A 354 -21.01 -6.56 -18.48
N THR A 355 -21.11 -5.35 -19.02
CA THR A 355 -21.52 -5.12 -20.40
C THR A 355 -20.51 -5.73 -21.38
N LEU A 356 -19.20 -5.53 -21.15
CA LEU A 356 -18.15 -6.14 -21.97
C LEU A 356 -18.21 -7.66 -21.95
N GLN A 357 -18.39 -8.28 -20.77
CA GLN A 357 -18.56 -9.74 -20.68
C GLN A 357 -19.79 -10.22 -21.45
N ALA A 358 -20.89 -9.50 -21.37
CA ALA A 358 -22.13 -9.86 -22.08
C ALA A 358 -21.98 -9.76 -23.62
N LEU A 359 -21.21 -8.78 -24.11
CA LEU A 359 -20.94 -8.62 -25.53
C LEU A 359 -19.90 -9.63 -26.07
N PHE A 360 -18.94 -10.02 -25.25
CA PHE A 360 -17.82 -10.89 -25.66
C PHE A 360 -17.66 -12.10 -24.72
N PRO A 361 -18.70 -12.93 -24.50
CA PRO A 361 -18.71 -13.98 -23.48
C PRO A 361 -17.65 -15.08 -23.71
N ASP A 362 -17.24 -15.29 -24.96
CA ASP A 362 -16.21 -16.28 -25.32
C ASP A 362 -14.77 -15.79 -25.10
N GLN A 363 -14.59 -14.50 -24.76
CA GLN A 363 -13.25 -13.88 -24.67
C GLN A 363 -13.02 -13.07 -23.39
N ILE A 364 -14.08 -12.70 -22.66
CA ILE A 364 -13.98 -11.92 -21.41
C ILE A 364 -14.74 -12.63 -20.31
N HIS A 365 -14.03 -12.93 -19.23
CA HIS A 365 -14.62 -13.44 -18.00
C HIS A 365 -14.36 -12.49 -16.84
N LEU A 366 -15.43 -12.14 -16.13
CA LEU A 366 -15.45 -11.18 -15.05
C LEU A 366 -15.90 -11.84 -13.73
N ARG A 367 -15.14 -11.60 -12.68
CA ARG A 367 -15.57 -11.88 -11.31
C ARG A 367 -15.61 -10.56 -10.52
N ILE A 368 -16.79 -10.13 -10.11
CA ILE A 368 -16.94 -8.99 -9.21
C ILE A 368 -16.79 -9.47 -7.77
N GLY A 369 -15.93 -8.80 -7.03
CA GLY A 369 -15.67 -9.07 -5.62
C GLY A 369 -14.19 -9.16 -5.27
N PHE A 370 -13.93 -9.46 -4.00
CA PHE A 370 -12.61 -9.84 -3.49
C PHE A 370 -12.55 -11.37 -3.40
N ASP A 371 -11.56 -11.96 -4.06
CA ASP A 371 -11.34 -13.42 -4.10
C ASP A 371 -9.84 -13.67 -4.21
N GLU A 372 -9.19 -13.83 -3.06
CA GLU A 372 -7.72 -14.00 -2.98
C GLU A 372 -7.24 -15.28 -3.66
N PRO A 373 -7.86 -16.47 -3.42
CA PRO A 373 -7.52 -17.68 -4.17
C PRO A 373 -7.62 -17.50 -5.69
N LEU A 374 -8.63 -16.80 -6.18
CA LEU A 374 -8.77 -16.52 -7.59
C LEU A 374 -7.72 -15.54 -8.11
N ALA A 375 -7.33 -14.53 -7.31
CA ALA A 375 -6.24 -13.62 -7.67
C ALA A 375 -4.93 -14.38 -7.92
N HIS A 376 -4.53 -15.29 -7.01
CA HIS A 376 -3.37 -16.16 -7.18
C HIS A 376 -3.46 -17.01 -8.45
N ARG A 377 -4.62 -17.59 -8.72
CA ARG A 377 -4.85 -18.42 -9.90
C ARG A 377 -4.79 -17.61 -11.21
N ILE A 378 -5.36 -16.41 -11.24
CA ILE A 378 -5.28 -15.49 -12.39
C ILE A 378 -3.82 -15.13 -12.64
N ILE A 379 -3.11 -14.67 -11.61
CA ILE A 379 -1.70 -14.28 -11.70
C ILE A 379 -0.84 -15.49 -12.09
N GLY A 380 -1.14 -16.68 -11.56
CA GLY A 380 -0.45 -17.90 -11.92
C GLY A 380 -0.67 -18.37 -13.37
N ALA A 381 -1.86 -18.14 -13.93
CA ALA A 381 -2.26 -18.68 -15.23
C ALA A 381 -2.09 -17.69 -16.40
N ALA A 382 -2.23 -16.38 -16.16
CA ALA A 382 -2.16 -15.39 -17.22
C ALA A 382 -0.78 -15.29 -17.87
N ASP A 383 -0.72 -14.91 -19.14
CA ASP A 383 0.52 -14.57 -19.82
C ASP A 383 0.95 -13.16 -19.50
N PHE A 384 -0.03 -12.27 -19.42
CA PHE A 384 0.17 -10.85 -19.17
C PHE A 384 -0.80 -10.36 -18.08
N LEU A 385 -0.32 -9.41 -17.27
CA LEU A 385 -1.12 -8.72 -16.26
C LEU A 385 -1.21 -7.24 -16.64
N VAL A 386 -2.42 -6.74 -16.91
CA VAL A 386 -2.62 -5.38 -17.39
C VAL A 386 -2.90 -4.45 -16.21
N VAL A 387 -2.06 -3.41 -16.08
CA VAL A 387 -2.11 -2.42 -14.98
C VAL A 387 -2.06 -1.01 -15.59
N PRO A 388 -3.17 -0.49 -16.13
CA PRO A 388 -3.23 0.79 -16.84
C PRO A 388 -3.45 1.96 -15.88
N SER A 389 -2.84 1.95 -14.71
CA SER A 389 -3.09 2.93 -13.65
C SER A 389 -2.77 4.36 -14.12
N VAL A 390 -3.66 5.30 -13.81
CA VAL A 390 -3.46 6.74 -14.04
C VAL A 390 -2.29 7.24 -13.21
N TYR A 391 -2.27 6.85 -11.95
CA TYR A 391 -1.12 6.99 -11.03
C TYR A 391 -1.03 5.76 -10.14
N GLU A 392 0.18 5.34 -9.83
CA GLU A 392 0.43 4.17 -8.98
C GLU A 392 1.60 4.43 -8.04
N PRO A 393 1.35 4.73 -6.76
CA PRO A 393 2.41 5.04 -5.81
C PRO A 393 3.53 4.00 -5.75
N CYS A 394 3.18 2.74 -5.65
CA CYS A 394 4.09 1.61 -5.76
C CYS A 394 3.55 0.52 -6.69
N GLY A 395 2.35 0.05 -6.41
CA GLY A 395 1.80 -1.16 -6.99
C GLY A 395 2.45 -2.42 -6.41
N LEU A 396 1.65 -3.45 -6.17
CA LEU A 396 2.12 -4.77 -5.75
C LEU A 396 1.83 -5.80 -6.84
N THR A 397 0.72 -5.62 -7.55
CA THR A 397 0.18 -6.57 -8.51
C THR A 397 1.15 -6.90 -9.64
N GLN A 398 1.91 -5.90 -10.16
CA GLN A 398 2.94 -6.14 -11.17
C GLN A 398 4.12 -6.94 -10.60
N MET A 399 4.46 -6.76 -9.32
CA MET A 399 5.53 -7.54 -8.68
C MET A 399 5.08 -8.98 -8.45
N TYR A 400 3.83 -9.21 -8.05
CA TYR A 400 3.24 -10.55 -8.01
C TYR A 400 3.26 -11.21 -9.40
N GLY A 401 2.84 -10.46 -10.45
CA GLY A 401 2.91 -10.94 -11.83
C GLY A 401 4.32 -11.38 -12.21
N MET A 402 5.32 -10.53 -12.00
CA MET A 402 6.72 -10.85 -12.30
C MET A 402 7.19 -12.09 -11.54
N ARG A 403 6.87 -12.23 -10.25
CA ARG A 403 7.23 -13.38 -9.43
C ARG A 403 6.67 -14.70 -10.01
N TYR A 404 5.49 -14.63 -10.65
CA TYR A 404 4.83 -15.77 -11.30
C TYR A 404 5.12 -15.88 -12.80
N GLY A 405 6.07 -15.11 -13.35
CA GLY A 405 6.37 -15.08 -14.77
C GLY A 405 5.20 -14.62 -15.65
N THR A 406 4.24 -13.90 -15.06
CA THR A 406 3.17 -13.18 -15.74
C THR A 406 3.66 -11.78 -16.01
N LEU A 407 3.83 -11.44 -17.30
CA LEU A 407 4.49 -10.21 -17.70
C LEU A 407 3.54 -9.00 -17.52
N PRO A 408 3.91 -7.98 -16.74
CA PRO A 408 3.08 -6.80 -16.59
C PRO A 408 3.07 -5.96 -17.86
N VAL A 409 1.88 -5.48 -18.25
CA VAL A 409 1.64 -4.46 -19.27
C VAL A 409 1.14 -3.23 -18.55
N VAL A 410 1.96 -2.19 -18.43
CA VAL A 410 1.74 -1.09 -17.50
C VAL A 410 1.79 0.28 -18.15
N ASN A 411 1.02 1.24 -17.62
CA ASN A 411 1.33 2.65 -17.78
C ASN A 411 2.55 2.99 -16.90
N PRO A 412 3.68 3.51 -17.45
CA PRO A 412 4.92 3.73 -16.68
C PRO A 412 4.84 4.95 -15.77
N THR A 413 4.01 4.88 -14.73
CA THR A 413 3.83 5.92 -13.70
C THR A 413 4.28 5.41 -12.33
N GLY A 414 4.78 6.29 -11.48
CA GLY A 414 5.20 6.00 -10.11
C GLY A 414 6.01 4.71 -9.97
N GLY A 415 5.60 3.84 -9.06
CA GLY A 415 6.27 2.56 -8.82
C GLY A 415 6.20 1.55 -9.96
N LEU A 416 5.28 1.69 -10.90
CA LEU A 416 5.26 0.83 -12.10
C LEU A 416 6.49 1.11 -12.99
N ARG A 417 6.89 2.39 -13.11
CA ARG A 417 8.13 2.78 -13.81
C ARG A 417 9.37 2.21 -13.13
N ASP A 418 9.37 2.18 -11.80
CA ASP A 418 10.53 1.75 -11.01
C ASP A 418 10.70 0.23 -10.96
N THR A 419 9.61 -0.51 -11.10
CA THR A 419 9.60 -1.97 -10.91
C THR A 419 9.57 -2.76 -12.21
N VAL A 420 9.06 -2.19 -13.30
CA VAL A 420 8.93 -2.87 -14.59
C VAL A 420 9.90 -2.29 -15.61
N ALA A 421 10.82 -3.10 -16.11
CA ALA A 421 11.74 -2.71 -17.17
C ALA A 421 11.15 -3.05 -18.55
N ASP A 422 10.85 -2.01 -19.37
CA ASP A 422 10.26 -2.20 -20.71
C ASP A 422 11.10 -3.12 -21.60
N GLY A 423 10.44 -4.05 -22.27
CA GLY A 423 11.06 -5.04 -23.13
C GLY A 423 11.94 -6.07 -22.44
N LYS A 424 12.09 -6.02 -21.09
CA LYS A 424 12.92 -6.94 -20.30
C LYS A 424 12.10 -7.77 -19.31
N THR A 425 11.29 -7.11 -18.47
CA THR A 425 10.47 -7.78 -17.44
C THR A 425 8.98 -7.50 -17.60
N GLY A 426 8.60 -6.66 -18.57
CA GLY A 426 7.22 -6.32 -18.90
C GLY A 426 7.17 -5.39 -20.11
N ILE A 427 6.03 -4.79 -20.35
CA ILE A 427 5.74 -3.91 -21.49
C ILE A 427 5.21 -2.58 -20.95
N TRP A 428 5.77 -1.48 -21.40
CA TRP A 428 5.23 -0.15 -21.13
C TRP A 428 4.24 0.25 -22.22
N MET A 429 3.14 0.86 -21.82
CA MET A 429 2.30 1.66 -22.70
C MET A 429 3.06 2.93 -23.07
N GLU A 430 3.02 3.35 -24.32
CA GLU A 430 3.69 4.59 -24.77
C GLU A 430 3.04 5.82 -24.14
N GLU A 431 1.70 5.76 -24.00
CA GLU A 431 0.87 6.77 -23.35
C GLU A 431 -0.38 6.11 -22.76
N LEU A 432 -0.98 6.76 -21.79
CA LEU A 432 -2.27 6.33 -21.24
C LEU A 432 -3.42 6.87 -22.11
N SER A 433 -3.65 6.20 -23.24
CA SER A 433 -4.70 6.50 -24.21
C SER A 433 -5.25 5.21 -24.82
N GLU A 434 -6.39 5.28 -25.51
CA GLU A 434 -6.93 4.14 -26.25
C GLU A 434 -5.87 3.53 -27.19
N ASN A 435 -5.15 4.37 -27.94
CA ASN A 435 -4.12 3.90 -28.85
C ASN A 435 -2.91 3.29 -28.11
N GLY A 436 -2.46 3.90 -27.02
CA GLY A 436 -1.35 3.38 -26.23
C GLY A 436 -1.66 2.03 -25.60
N ILE A 437 -2.86 1.84 -25.02
CA ILE A 437 -3.33 0.56 -24.50
C ILE A 437 -3.43 -0.48 -25.63
N LYS A 438 -4.06 -0.15 -26.74
CA LYS A 438 -4.22 -1.04 -27.88
C LYS A 438 -2.87 -1.49 -28.44
N ASN A 439 -1.93 -0.59 -28.64
CA ASN A 439 -0.58 -0.91 -29.13
C ASN A 439 0.16 -1.84 -28.17
N ALA A 440 0.06 -1.60 -26.87
CA ALA A 440 0.67 -2.46 -25.85
C ALA A 440 0.05 -3.88 -25.83
N ILE A 441 -1.28 -4.00 -25.99
CA ILE A 441 -1.97 -5.28 -26.13
C ILE A 441 -1.47 -6.05 -27.38
N PHE A 442 -1.35 -5.36 -28.54
CA PHE A 442 -0.87 -6.00 -29.77
C PHE A 442 0.62 -6.36 -29.67
N LYS A 443 1.47 -5.54 -29.03
CA LYS A 443 2.86 -5.86 -28.72
C LYS A 443 2.94 -7.13 -27.87
N ALA A 444 2.14 -7.23 -26.82
CA ALA A 444 2.04 -8.41 -25.95
C ALA A 444 1.62 -9.66 -26.73
N ARG A 445 0.60 -9.54 -27.60
CA ARG A 445 0.13 -10.63 -28.45
C ARG A 445 1.23 -11.11 -29.42
N THR A 446 1.95 -10.18 -30.03
CA THR A 446 3.05 -10.50 -30.96
C THR A 446 4.15 -11.30 -30.24
N LEU A 447 4.60 -10.83 -29.08
CA LEU A 447 5.56 -11.56 -28.21
C LEU A 447 5.08 -12.98 -27.85
N TYR A 448 3.80 -13.10 -27.53
CA TYR A 448 3.20 -14.40 -27.20
C TYR A 448 3.24 -15.36 -28.40
N LEU A 449 2.94 -14.87 -29.59
CA LEU A 449 2.90 -15.70 -30.82
C LEU A 449 4.31 -16.13 -31.28
N GLU A 450 5.31 -15.26 -31.12
CA GLU A 450 6.73 -15.55 -31.42
C GLU A 450 7.31 -16.57 -30.47
N GLY A 451 6.92 -16.58 -29.21
CA GLY A 451 7.14 -17.66 -28.25
C GLY A 451 8.52 -17.73 -27.60
N HIS A 452 9.61 -17.38 -28.28
CA HIS A 452 10.96 -17.46 -27.71
C HIS A 452 11.23 -16.32 -26.72
N GLU A 453 11.02 -15.09 -27.14
CA GLU A 453 11.32 -13.90 -26.35
C GLU A 453 10.48 -13.82 -25.07
N ILE A 454 9.20 -14.22 -25.11
CA ILE A 454 8.34 -14.22 -23.92
C ILE A 454 8.87 -15.16 -22.83
N LYS A 455 9.45 -16.32 -23.20
CA LYS A 455 10.03 -17.24 -22.21
C LYS A 455 11.23 -16.62 -21.51
N GLU A 456 12.10 -15.95 -22.24
CA GLU A 456 13.24 -15.25 -21.65
C GLU A 456 12.81 -14.07 -20.78
N MET A 457 11.81 -13.31 -21.19
CA MET A 457 11.24 -12.24 -20.39
C MET A 457 10.65 -12.77 -19.08
N ARG A 458 9.91 -13.89 -19.12
CA ARG A 458 9.37 -14.56 -17.92
C ARG A 458 10.48 -14.93 -16.93
N ILE A 459 11.56 -15.56 -17.41
CA ILE A 459 12.69 -15.94 -16.56
C ILE A 459 13.35 -14.71 -15.94
N ARG A 460 13.57 -13.64 -16.72
CA ARG A 460 14.10 -12.38 -16.21
C ARG A 460 13.18 -11.74 -15.17
N ALA A 461 11.86 -11.71 -15.42
CA ALA A 461 10.89 -11.19 -14.49
C ALA A 461 10.87 -11.95 -13.16
N MET A 462 10.88 -13.29 -13.22
CA MET A 462 10.93 -14.16 -12.04
C MET A 462 12.24 -14.03 -11.23
N ALA A 463 13.32 -13.56 -11.86
CA ALA A 463 14.61 -13.35 -11.19
C ALA A 463 14.70 -11.99 -10.46
N VAL A 464 13.72 -11.10 -10.63
CA VAL A 464 13.70 -9.81 -9.92
C VAL A 464 13.41 -10.03 -8.44
N ASP A 465 14.34 -9.61 -7.58
CA ASP A 465 14.15 -9.64 -6.12
C ASP A 465 13.29 -8.45 -5.66
N SER A 466 11.99 -8.70 -5.53
CA SER A 466 11.03 -7.75 -4.96
C SER A 466 10.68 -8.09 -3.50
N SER A 467 11.47 -8.91 -2.80
CA SER A 467 11.19 -9.35 -1.43
C SER A 467 11.27 -8.21 -0.42
N TRP A 468 10.46 -8.30 0.64
CA TRP A 468 10.59 -7.42 1.80
C TRP A 468 11.95 -7.49 2.47
N LYS A 469 12.64 -8.64 2.39
CA LYS A 469 14.00 -8.78 2.91
C LYS A 469 14.98 -7.78 2.29
N ASN A 470 14.88 -7.56 0.99
CA ASN A 470 15.72 -6.59 0.29
C ASN A 470 15.32 -5.15 0.67
N ARG A 471 14.03 -4.85 0.72
CA ARG A 471 13.51 -3.51 1.08
C ARG A 471 13.81 -3.14 2.52
N ALA A 472 13.69 -4.08 3.45
CA ALA A 472 14.02 -3.84 4.86
C ALA A 472 15.47 -3.38 5.07
N ARG A 473 16.43 -3.88 4.27
CA ARG A 473 17.82 -3.39 4.31
C ARG A 473 17.93 -1.92 3.91
N GLU A 474 17.09 -1.45 2.98
CA GLU A 474 17.04 -0.04 2.60
C GLU A 474 16.50 0.82 3.76
N TYR A 475 15.43 0.37 4.42
CA TYR A 475 14.89 1.03 5.62
C TYR A 475 15.91 1.09 6.76
N ILE A 476 16.65 0.01 7.04
CA ILE A 476 17.72 0.02 8.06
C ILE A 476 18.77 1.08 7.76
N ARG A 477 19.23 1.19 6.50
CA ARG A 477 20.18 2.23 6.09
C ARG A 477 19.62 3.65 6.28
N VAL A 478 18.35 3.84 5.96
CA VAL A 478 17.65 5.12 6.14
C VAL A 478 17.52 5.48 7.61
N TYR A 479 17.11 4.55 8.47
CA TYR A 479 17.02 4.78 9.92
C TYR A 479 18.38 5.11 10.54
N ARG A 480 19.44 4.39 10.18
CA ARG A 480 20.79 4.68 10.66
C ARG A 480 21.24 6.08 10.25
N ARG A 481 21.09 6.44 8.99
CA ARG A 481 21.40 7.78 8.50
C ARG A 481 20.58 8.86 9.20
N LEU A 482 19.32 8.61 9.46
CA LEU A 482 18.44 9.53 10.19
C LEU A 482 18.94 9.78 11.61
N MET A 483 19.41 8.75 12.32
CA MET A 483 19.97 8.90 13.67
C MET A 483 21.28 9.73 13.69
N GLU A 484 22.06 9.70 12.64
CA GLU A 484 23.29 10.50 12.48
C GLU A 484 23.02 11.95 12.02
N THR A 485 21.83 12.20 11.45
CA THR A 485 21.46 13.51 10.90
C THR A 485 20.86 14.40 12.00
N PRO A 486 21.16 15.73 12.05
CA PRO A 486 20.49 16.63 12.99
C PRO A 486 18.95 16.57 12.84
N PRO A 487 18.18 16.81 13.93
CA PRO A 487 16.72 16.91 13.84
C PRO A 487 16.31 17.96 12.79
N TRP A 488 15.15 17.75 12.20
CA TRP A 488 14.55 18.79 11.38
C TRP A 488 14.20 20.00 12.24
N HIS A 489 14.44 21.17 11.71
CA HIS A 489 14.07 22.41 12.37
C HIS A 489 12.54 22.53 12.46
N ASN A 490 12.02 22.85 13.67
CA ASN A 490 10.61 23.10 13.84
C ASN A 490 10.25 24.41 13.10
N PRO A 491 9.37 24.38 12.07
CA PRO A 491 9.06 25.57 11.29
C PRO A 491 8.36 26.69 12.07
N LEU A 492 7.94 26.41 13.32
CA LEU A 492 7.31 27.38 14.21
C LEU A 492 8.25 27.99 15.26
N GLU A 493 9.50 27.56 15.31
CA GLU A 493 10.60 28.12 16.11
C GLU A 493 11.45 29.08 15.28
#